data_ce29462cc36a7c957ce5c557007b54d5
#
_entry.id   ce29462cc36a7c957ce5c557007b54d5
#
_cell.length_a   1.000
_cell.length_b   1.000
_cell.length_c   1.000
_cell.angle_alpha   90.00
_cell.angle_beta   90.00
_cell.angle_gamma   90.00
#
_symmetry.space_group_name_H-M   'P 1'
#
loop_
_entity.id
_entity.type
_entity.pdbx_description
1 polymer ?
#
loop_
_entity_poly.entity_id
_entity_poly.type
_entity_poly.pdbx_seq_one_letter_code
_entity_poly.pdbx_strand_id
1 'polypeptide(L)'
;DQGGECDLQDQAMAYGKGFSRFVESKRAVKDKNLGPLIKTHMTRCIHCTRCVRFAEEVAGIDQIGTIGRGEDTEITTYLENAVDSELSANIIDLWPVGALTSKPYAYIARPWELKKTESIDLMDAVGSNVRFDTKADKIMRVLPVINESINEEWISDKARFAYDGLLSQRLD
;
A
#
# COMPACT_ATOMS: atom_id res chain seq x y z
N ASP A 1 -5.54 2.10 6.55
CA ASP A 1 -5.92 0.75 6.13
C ASP A 1 -6.73 0.81 4.83
N GLN A 2 -6.89 -0.32 4.21
CA GLN A 2 -7.72 -0.45 2.99
C GLN A 2 -9.15 -0.90 3.32
N GLY A 3 -9.56 -0.73 4.56
CA GLY A 3 -10.89 -1.06 5.05
C GLY A 3 -10.94 -2.35 5.85
N GLY A 4 -10.43 -2.35 7.08
CA GLY A 4 -10.41 -3.48 8.02
C GLY A 4 -9.06 -4.20 8.12
N GLU A 5 -7.97 -3.51 7.80
CA GLU A 5 -6.59 -4.02 7.85
C GLU A 5 -5.65 -3.03 8.55
N CYS A 6 -6.14 -2.23 9.49
CA CYS A 6 -5.34 -1.24 10.20
C CYS A 6 -4.92 -1.79 11.56
N ASP A 7 -3.65 -2.13 11.69
CA ASP A 7 -3.08 -2.65 12.95
C ASP A 7 -3.28 -1.66 14.11
N LEU A 8 -3.10 -0.37 13.86
CA LEU A 8 -3.31 0.66 14.88
C LEU A 8 -4.77 0.71 15.33
N GLN A 9 -5.72 0.63 14.42
CA GLN A 9 -7.15 0.63 14.74
C GLN A 9 -7.53 -0.64 15.52
N ASP A 10 -7.03 -1.79 15.11
CA ASP A 10 -7.31 -3.07 15.75
C ASP A 10 -6.78 -3.09 17.19
N GLN A 11 -5.57 -2.60 17.42
CA GLN A 11 -5.00 -2.46 18.77
C GLN A 11 -5.78 -1.44 19.61
N ALA A 12 -6.17 -0.31 19.03
CA ALA A 12 -6.97 0.70 19.73
C ALA A 12 -8.37 0.18 20.09
N MET A 13 -8.99 -0.62 19.24
CA MET A 13 -10.30 -1.25 19.51
C MET A 13 -10.19 -2.34 20.58
N ALA A 14 -9.12 -3.15 20.55
CA ALA A 14 -8.95 -4.26 21.50
C ALA A 14 -8.60 -3.79 22.92
N TYR A 15 -7.76 -2.76 23.05
CA TYR A 15 -7.15 -2.38 24.34
C TYR A 15 -7.41 -0.92 24.73
N GLY A 16 -7.93 -0.11 23.83
CA GLY A 16 -8.16 1.31 24.01
C GLY A 16 -9.59 1.66 24.37
N LYS A 17 -9.81 2.97 24.52
CA LYS A 17 -11.14 3.55 24.65
C LYS A 17 -11.60 4.08 23.30
N GLY A 18 -12.91 4.03 23.01
CA GLY A 18 -13.49 4.47 21.74
C GLY A 18 -13.52 5.99 21.53
N PHE A 19 -12.81 6.76 22.34
CA PHE A 19 -12.75 8.22 22.23
C PHE A 19 -11.34 8.78 22.43
N SER A 20 -11.07 9.91 21.78
CA SER A 20 -9.82 10.65 21.93
C SER A 20 -9.81 11.47 23.24
N ARG A 21 -8.67 11.45 23.93
CA ARG A 21 -8.40 12.34 25.07
C ARG A 21 -7.75 13.67 24.64
N PHE A 22 -7.36 13.77 23.38
CA PHE A 22 -6.76 14.97 22.82
C PHE A 22 -7.85 16.00 22.50
N VAL A 23 -7.79 17.17 23.12
CA VAL A 23 -8.82 18.23 23.05
C VAL A 23 -8.38 19.42 22.21
N GLU A 24 -7.09 19.52 21.88
CA GLU A 24 -6.54 20.59 21.06
C GLU A 24 -6.88 20.37 19.56
N SER A 25 -6.62 21.38 18.74
CA SER A 25 -6.82 21.31 17.30
C SER A 25 -5.94 20.23 16.70
N LYS A 26 -6.56 19.27 15.98
CA LYS A 26 -5.84 18.21 15.31
C LYS A 26 -5.23 18.76 14.01
N ARG A 27 -3.95 18.47 13.81
CA ARG A 27 -3.24 18.83 12.58
C ARG A 27 -3.89 18.13 11.37
N ALA A 28 -4.11 18.88 10.29
CA ALA A 28 -4.47 18.35 8.99
C ALA A 28 -3.29 18.50 8.02
N VAL A 29 -2.95 17.42 7.34
CA VAL A 29 -1.84 17.39 6.37
C VAL A 29 -2.42 17.23 4.97
N LYS A 30 -1.95 18.06 4.03
CA LYS A 30 -2.36 17.99 2.63
C LYS A 30 -1.92 16.65 2.02
N ASP A 31 -2.81 16.03 1.27
CA ASP A 31 -2.49 14.83 0.51
C ASP A 31 -1.46 15.12 -0.57
N LYS A 32 -0.60 14.14 -0.82
CA LYS A 32 0.50 14.22 -1.78
C LYS A 32 0.20 13.39 -3.03
N ASN A 33 0.80 13.75 -4.14
CA ASN A 33 0.74 12.93 -5.35
C ASN A 33 1.92 11.95 -5.36
N LEU A 34 1.67 10.67 -5.10
CA LEU A 34 2.67 9.60 -5.16
C LEU A 34 2.55 8.75 -6.44
N GLY A 35 1.88 9.26 -7.47
CA GLY A 35 1.73 8.56 -8.74
C GLY A 35 0.33 7.97 -8.96
N PRO A 36 0.15 7.21 -10.05
CA PRO A 36 -1.16 6.74 -10.48
C PRO A 36 -1.72 5.61 -9.62
N LEU A 37 -0.88 4.84 -8.94
CA LEU A 37 -1.25 3.60 -8.24
C LEU A 37 -1.59 3.83 -6.77
N ILE A 38 -0.99 4.85 -6.14
CA ILE A 38 -1.06 5.08 -4.70
C ILE A 38 -1.99 6.26 -4.38
N LYS A 39 -2.98 6.01 -3.55
CA LYS A 39 -3.85 7.04 -2.97
C LYS A 39 -3.32 7.44 -1.61
N THR A 40 -3.24 8.74 -1.34
CA THR A 40 -2.72 9.28 -0.09
C THR A 40 -3.82 9.84 0.80
N HIS A 41 -3.66 9.68 2.10
CA HIS A 41 -4.41 10.34 3.17
C HIS A 41 -3.43 10.71 4.27
N MET A 42 -2.63 11.76 4.02
CA MET A 42 -1.44 12.06 4.83
C MET A 42 -1.75 12.44 6.27
N THR A 43 -2.95 12.91 6.57
CA THR A 43 -3.40 13.13 7.96
C THR A 43 -3.37 11.86 8.82
N ARG A 44 -3.42 10.67 8.21
CA ARG A 44 -3.34 9.37 8.89
C ARG A 44 -1.91 8.87 9.08
N CYS A 45 -0.92 9.57 8.56
CA CYS A 45 0.49 9.18 8.65
C CYS A 45 0.98 9.22 10.10
N ILE A 46 1.66 8.17 10.54
CA ILE A 46 2.26 8.06 11.89
C ILE A 46 3.78 8.27 11.88
N HIS A 47 4.33 8.78 10.78
CA HIS A 47 5.76 9.07 10.58
C HIS A 47 6.70 7.88 10.89
N CYS A 48 6.27 6.66 10.60
CA CYS A 48 7.07 5.45 10.84
C CYS A 48 8.26 5.30 9.88
N THR A 49 8.33 6.11 8.82
CA THR A 49 9.38 6.16 7.79
C THR A 49 9.59 4.86 6.98
N ARG A 50 8.73 3.85 7.09
CA ARG A 50 8.86 2.59 6.33
C ARG A 50 8.88 2.83 4.82
N CYS A 51 8.04 3.75 4.31
CA CYS A 51 8.00 4.11 2.89
C CYS A 51 9.31 4.74 2.40
N VAL A 52 9.93 5.60 3.22
CA VAL A 52 11.21 6.26 2.89
C VAL A 52 12.31 5.20 2.84
N ARG A 53 12.43 4.38 3.88
CA ARG A 53 13.45 3.31 3.92
C ARG A 53 13.26 2.27 2.82
N PHE A 54 12.04 1.91 2.50
CA PHE A 54 11.78 1.02 1.36
C PHE A 54 12.23 1.63 0.04
N ALA A 55 11.91 2.91 -0.19
CA ALA A 55 12.32 3.61 -1.41
C ALA A 55 13.86 3.63 -1.54
N GLU A 56 14.56 3.97 -0.48
CA GLU A 56 16.02 4.09 -0.45
C GLU A 56 16.73 2.72 -0.47
N GLU A 57 16.33 1.80 0.43
CA GLU A 57 17.07 0.56 0.69
C GLU A 57 16.68 -0.59 -0.25
N VAL A 58 15.41 -0.64 -0.70
CA VAL A 58 14.88 -1.74 -1.53
C VAL A 58 14.68 -1.31 -2.97
N ALA A 59 13.95 -0.22 -3.20
CA ALA A 59 13.67 0.26 -4.56
C ALA A 59 14.83 1.04 -5.17
N GLY A 60 15.81 1.49 -4.36
CA GLY A 60 16.99 2.22 -4.82
C GLY A 60 16.68 3.61 -5.39
N ILE A 61 15.62 4.27 -4.89
CA ILE A 61 15.18 5.58 -5.34
C ILE A 61 15.08 6.57 -4.19
N ASP A 62 15.60 7.78 -4.37
CA ASP A 62 15.57 8.88 -3.40
C ASP A 62 14.42 9.86 -3.64
N GLN A 63 13.25 9.36 -4.06
CA GLN A 63 12.13 10.19 -4.44
C GLN A 63 11.19 10.53 -3.29
N ILE A 64 11.23 9.76 -2.20
CA ILE A 64 10.40 9.97 -1.01
C ILE A 64 11.30 10.34 0.15
N GLY A 65 10.95 11.38 0.88
CA GLY A 65 11.71 11.81 2.04
C GLY A 65 10.84 12.44 3.11
N THR A 66 11.50 12.95 4.13
CA THR A 66 10.87 13.68 5.23
C THR A 66 11.26 15.16 5.18
N ILE A 67 10.30 16.02 5.38
CA ILE A 67 10.53 17.47 5.58
C ILE A 67 10.01 17.89 6.95
N GLY A 68 10.54 19.01 7.47
CA GLY A 68 10.17 19.49 8.79
C GLY A 68 10.78 18.69 9.94
N ARG A 69 10.32 18.98 11.14
CA ARG A 69 10.75 18.29 12.37
C ARG A 69 9.65 18.33 13.44
N GLY A 70 9.71 17.38 14.37
CA GLY A 70 8.73 17.30 15.45
C GLY A 70 7.32 17.10 14.91
N GLU A 71 6.38 17.88 15.39
CA GLU A 71 4.97 17.80 14.96
C GLU A 71 4.75 18.25 13.51
N ASP A 72 5.66 19.04 12.94
CA ASP A 72 5.59 19.52 11.57
C ASP A 72 6.26 18.60 10.57
N THR A 73 6.71 17.43 10.98
CA THR A 73 7.29 16.43 10.08
C THR A 73 6.24 15.95 9.08
N GLU A 74 6.60 15.94 7.80
CA GLU A 74 5.78 15.40 6.71
C GLU A 74 6.58 14.46 5.84
N ILE A 75 5.92 13.39 5.37
CA ILE A 75 6.42 12.56 4.29
C ILE A 75 5.97 13.19 2.97
N THR A 76 6.92 13.39 2.07
CA THR A 76 6.65 14.01 0.77
C THR A 76 7.61 13.49 -0.29
N THR A 77 7.29 13.78 -1.56
CA THR A 77 8.21 13.53 -2.68
C THR A 77 9.00 14.79 -3.00
N TYR A 78 10.17 14.61 -3.61
CA TYR A 78 10.97 15.73 -4.09
C TYR A 78 10.24 16.46 -5.22
N LEU A 79 10.04 17.77 -5.05
CA LEU A 79 9.33 18.64 -6.01
C LEU A 79 7.95 18.12 -6.46
N GLU A 80 7.23 17.42 -5.59
CA GLU A 80 5.91 16.83 -5.90
C GLU A 80 5.93 15.86 -7.10
N ASN A 81 7.09 15.31 -7.46
CA ASN A 81 7.21 14.29 -8.50
C ASN A 81 6.53 12.99 -8.05
N ALA A 82 5.92 12.30 -9.02
CA ALA A 82 5.41 10.96 -8.75
C ALA A 82 6.57 9.98 -8.45
N VAL A 83 6.29 8.96 -7.67
CA VAL A 83 7.25 7.87 -7.45
C VAL A 83 7.34 7.05 -8.73
N ASP A 84 8.53 7.02 -9.32
CA ASP A 84 8.81 6.32 -10.57
C ASP A 84 9.67 5.09 -10.29
N SER A 85 9.02 4.02 -9.90
CA SER A 85 9.66 2.73 -9.68
C SER A 85 8.67 1.62 -9.97
N GLU A 86 9.13 0.55 -10.60
CA GLU A 86 8.34 -0.66 -10.84
C GLU A 86 7.96 -1.42 -9.55
N LEU A 87 8.51 -1.01 -8.42
CA LEU A 87 8.21 -1.56 -7.09
C LEU A 87 7.37 -0.61 -6.23
N SER A 88 6.91 0.52 -6.78
CA SER A 88 6.32 1.62 -6.02
C SER A 88 5.13 1.19 -5.16
N ALA A 89 4.30 0.29 -5.64
CA ALA A 89 3.10 -0.14 -4.95
C ALA A 89 3.35 -1.06 -3.74
N ASN A 90 4.56 -1.60 -3.56
CA ASN A 90 4.89 -2.34 -2.32
C ASN A 90 4.82 -1.46 -1.08
N ILE A 91 4.96 -0.15 -1.23
CA ILE A 91 4.76 0.81 -0.15
C ILE A 91 3.36 0.64 0.48
N ILE A 92 2.36 0.24 -0.28
CA ILE A 92 0.98 0.05 0.20
C ILE A 92 0.92 -1.06 1.27
N ASP A 93 1.65 -2.14 1.07
CA ASP A 93 1.65 -3.29 1.98
C ASP A 93 2.45 -3.01 3.27
N LEU A 94 3.45 -2.15 3.18
CA LEU A 94 4.29 -1.76 4.32
C LEU A 94 3.59 -0.81 5.31
N TRP A 95 2.48 -0.22 4.92
CA TRP A 95 1.87 0.85 5.69
C TRP A 95 1.00 0.32 6.83
N PRO A 96 1.33 0.62 8.10
CA PRO A 96 0.60 0.11 9.25
C PRO A 96 -0.76 0.79 9.47
N VAL A 97 -1.02 1.86 8.73
CA VAL A 97 -2.25 2.66 8.80
C VAL A 97 -2.75 2.99 7.39
N GLY A 98 -3.95 3.56 7.24
CA GLY A 98 -4.52 3.88 5.93
C GLY A 98 -4.05 5.19 5.30
N ALA A 99 -2.80 5.59 5.52
CA ALA A 99 -2.26 6.82 4.93
C ALA A 99 -1.88 6.65 3.45
N LEU A 100 -1.39 5.48 3.06
CA LEU A 100 -1.18 5.10 1.66
C LEU A 100 -1.99 3.85 1.35
N THR A 101 -2.76 3.90 0.27
CA THR A 101 -3.65 2.81 -0.12
C THR A 101 -3.64 2.62 -1.63
N SER A 102 -4.04 1.43 -2.09
CA SER A 102 -4.18 1.16 -3.52
C SER A 102 -5.34 1.95 -4.12
N LYS A 103 -5.09 2.79 -5.12
CA LYS A 103 -6.16 3.54 -5.81
C LYS A 103 -7.26 2.63 -6.36
N PRO A 104 -6.95 1.51 -7.06
CA PRO A 104 -7.99 0.66 -7.64
C PRO A 104 -8.82 -0.11 -6.61
N TYR A 105 -8.26 -0.37 -5.41
CA TYR A 105 -8.88 -1.30 -4.46
C TYR A 105 -9.37 -0.65 -3.17
N ALA A 106 -8.80 0.49 -2.73
CA ALA A 106 -9.09 1.06 -1.42
C ALA A 106 -10.59 1.17 -1.13
N TYR A 107 -11.04 0.54 -0.03
CA TYR A 107 -12.42 0.56 0.48
C TYR A 107 -13.48 -0.14 -0.38
N ILE A 108 -13.09 -0.93 -1.40
CA ILE A 108 -14.05 -1.65 -2.26
C ILE A 108 -14.57 -2.92 -1.58
N ALA A 109 -13.71 -3.64 -0.86
CA ALA A 109 -14.08 -4.86 -0.16
C ALA A 109 -13.39 -4.95 1.21
N ARG A 110 -13.93 -5.79 2.08
CA ARG A 110 -13.33 -6.13 3.36
C ARG A 110 -12.48 -7.40 3.25
N PRO A 111 -11.37 -7.53 4.01
CA PRO A 111 -10.49 -8.71 3.89
C PRO A 111 -11.18 -10.04 4.16
N TRP A 112 -12.16 -10.06 5.05
CA TRP A 112 -12.93 -11.27 5.38
C TRP A 112 -13.97 -11.67 4.32
N GLU A 113 -14.28 -10.79 3.37
CA GLU A 113 -15.16 -11.10 2.24
C GLU A 113 -14.42 -11.77 1.09
N LEU A 114 -13.09 -11.82 1.15
CA LEU A 114 -12.23 -12.25 0.05
C LEU A 114 -11.84 -13.71 0.19
N LYS A 115 -11.94 -14.44 -0.91
CA LYS A 115 -11.33 -15.76 -1.04
C LYS A 115 -9.86 -15.57 -1.44
N LYS A 116 -8.96 -16.18 -0.68
CA LYS A 116 -7.51 -16.09 -0.86
C LYS A 116 -7.03 -17.34 -1.60
N THR A 117 -6.29 -17.17 -2.70
CA THR A 117 -5.73 -18.26 -3.50
C THR A 117 -4.28 -17.93 -3.81
N GLU A 118 -3.36 -18.78 -3.35
CA GLU A 118 -1.94 -18.64 -3.64
C GLU A 118 -1.62 -19.17 -5.04
N SER A 119 -0.68 -18.52 -5.71
CA SER A 119 -0.25 -18.84 -7.07
C SER A 119 1.15 -18.27 -7.33
N ILE A 120 1.57 -18.38 -8.57
CA ILE A 120 2.84 -17.83 -9.07
C ILE A 120 2.52 -16.81 -10.15
N ASP A 121 3.23 -15.68 -10.14
CA ASP A 121 3.11 -14.70 -11.20
C ASP A 121 3.76 -15.19 -12.49
N LEU A 122 3.05 -15.02 -13.60
CA LEU A 122 3.49 -15.36 -14.95
C LEU A 122 3.75 -14.13 -15.83
N MET A 123 3.58 -12.93 -15.28
CA MET A 123 3.67 -11.68 -16.04
C MET A 123 5.09 -11.17 -16.20
N ASP A 124 6.00 -11.69 -15.39
CA ASP A 124 7.44 -11.40 -15.48
C ASP A 124 8.29 -12.67 -15.33
N ALA A 125 9.61 -12.54 -15.50
CA ALA A 125 10.54 -13.67 -15.46
C ALA A 125 10.99 -14.06 -14.04
N VAL A 126 10.55 -13.33 -13.01
CA VAL A 126 10.93 -13.62 -11.62
C VAL A 126 10.17 -14.84 -11.09
N GLY A 127 8.92 -15.01 -11.50
CA GLY A 127 8.05 -16.08 -11.00
C GLY A 127 7.67 -15.85 -9.54
N SER A 128 7.38 -14.61 -9.18
CA SER A 128 7.06 -14.21 -7.82
C SER A 128 5.88 -14.98 -7.25
N ASN A 129 5.96 -15.36 -5.99
CA ASN A 129 4.86 -15.97 -5.27
C ASN A 129 3.82 -14.91 -4.93
N VAL A 130 2.59 -15.13 -5.37
CA VAL A 130 1.50 -14.16 -5.23
C VAL A 130 0.25 -14.79 -4.64
N ARG A 131 -0.60 -13.97 -4.05
CA ARG A 131 -1.92 -14.34 -3.58
C ARG A 131 -2.97 -13.50 -4.28
N PHE A 132 -3.87 -14.16 -4.95
CA PHE A 132 -5.06 -13.55 -5.52
C PHE A 132 -6.16 -13.47 -4.47
N ASP A 133 -6.62 -12.28 -4.17
CA ASP A 133 -7.79 -12.03 -3.33
C ASP A 133 -8.99 -11.77 -4.23
N THR A 134 -9.97 -12.69 -4.22
CA THR A 134 -11.12 -12.66 -5.12
C THR A 134 -12.44 -12.49 -4.36
N LYS A 135 -13.42 -11.84 -4.99
CA LYS A 135 -14.80 -11.75 -4.50
C LYS A 135 -15.75 -12.14 -5.65
N ALA A 136 -16.52 -13.21 -5.44
CA ALA A 136 -17.24 -13.90 -6.51
C ALA A 136 -16.26 -14.25 -7.65
N ASP A 137 -16.55 -13.84 -8.88
CA ASP A 137 -15.75 -14.16 -10.07
C ASP A 137 -14.74 -13.06 -10.45
N LYS A 138 -14.47 -12.12 -9.53
CA LYS A 138 -13.57 -10.99 -9.80
C LYS A 138 -12.34 -11.05 -8.94
N ILE A 139 -11.17 -10.83 -9.54
CA ILE A 139 -9.94 -10.55 -8.82
C ILE A 139 -10.03 -9.11 -8.30
N MET A 140 -9.87 -8.94 -7.00
CA MET A 140 -9.96 -7.64 -6.33
C MET A 140 -8.60 -7.02 -6.13
N ARG A 141 -7.59 -7.83 -5.80
CA ARG A 141 -6.20 -7.42 -5.63
C ARG A 141 -5.24 -8.61 -5.72
N VAL A 142 -3.98 -8.32 -5.97
CA VAL A 142 -2.87 -9.27 -5.91
C VAL A 142 -1.89 -8.79 -4.84
N LEU A 143 -1.47 -9.69 -3.98
CA LEU A 143 -0.51 -9.42 -2.90
C LEU A 143 0.68 -10.37 -2.98
N PRO A 144 1.87 -9.99 -2.53
CA PRO A 144 3.00 -10.89 -2.44
C PRO A 144 2.77 -11.98 -1.39
N VAL A 145 3.36 -13.14 -1.62
CA VAL A 145 3.55 -14.20 -0.63
C VAL A 145 5.06 -14.32 -0.40
N ILE A 146 5.44 -14.37 0.86
CA ILE A 146 6.85 -14.42 1.27
C ILE A 146 7.53 -15.66 0.69
N ASN A 147 8.60 -15.46 -0.06
CA ASN A 147 9.50 -16.50 -0.51
C ASN A 147 10.93 -15.94 -0.57
N GLU A 148 11.72 -16.21 0.46
CA GLU A 148 13.08 -15.71 0.62
C GLU A 148 14.03 -16.05 -0.54
N SER A 149 13.72 -17.11 -1.29
CA SER A 149 14.57 -17.57 -2.40
C SER A 149 14.25 -16.92 -3.74
N ILE A 150 13.10 -16.28 -3.88
CA ILE A 150 12.60 -15.77 -5.17
C ILE A 150 12.28 -14.29 -5.12
N ASN A 151 11.28 -13.90 -4.36
CA ASN A 151 10.76 -12.52 -4.36
C ASN A 151 10.78 -11.85 -2.98
N GLU A 152 11.33 -12.52 -1.95
CA GLU A 152 11.26 -12.03 -0.58
C GLU A 152 9.81 -11.65 -0.21
N GLU A 153 9.55 -10.38 0.06
CA GLU A 153 8.22 -9.83 0.38
C GLU A 153 7.66 -8.92 -0.74
N TRP A 154 8.35 -8.86 -1.90
CA TRP A 154 8.07 -7.86 -2.91
C TRP A 154 7.49 -8.44 -4.19
N ILE A 155 6.68 -7.65 -4.90
CA ILE A 155 6.24 -7.93 -6.27
C ILE A 155 6.30 -6.67 -7.12
N SER A 156 6.45 -6.84 -8.42
CA SER A 156 6.41 -5.72 -9.37
C SER A 156 5.00 -5.10 -9.44
N ASP A 157 4.93 -3.82 -9.78
CA ASP A 157 3.65 -3.14 -10.01
C ASP A 157 2.88 -3.78 -11.15
N LYS A 158 3.59 -4.34 -12.15
CA LYS A 158 3.01 -5.13 -13.22
C LYS A 158 2.31 -6.39 -12.69
N ALA A 159 2.98 -7.19 -11.86
CA ALA A 159 2.40 -8.38 -11.25
C ALA A 159 1.18 -8.03 -10.37
N ARG A 160 1.25 -6.89 -9.69
CA ARG A 160 0.18 -6.43 -8.80
C ARG A 160 -1.08 -5.97 -9.51
N PHE A 161 -0.98 -5.33 -10.67
CA PHE A 161 -2.11 -4.65 -11.31
C PHE A 161 -2.51 -5.20 -12.68
N ALA A 162 -1.72 -6.09 -13.29
CA ALA A 162 -2.01 -6.62 -14.64
C ALA A 162 -3.27 -7.49 -14.73
N TYR A 163 -3.86 -7.85 -13.59
CA TYR A 163 -5.09 -8.66 -13.55
C TYR A 163 -6.31 -7.97 -14.18
N ASP A 164 -6.32 -6.65 -14.28
CA ASP A 164 -7.39 -5.89 -14.93
C ASP A 164 -7.48 -6.19 -16.43
N GLY A 165 -6.37 -6.55 -17.06
CA GLY A 165 -6.30 -7.01 -18.44
C GLY A 165 -7.13 -8.27 -18.71
N LEU A 166 -7.45 -9.06 -17.69
CA LEU A 166 -8.32 -10.24 -17.83
C LEU A 166 -9.76 -9.87 -18.21
N LEU A 167 -10.17 -8.63 -17.98
CA LEU A 167 -11.52 -8.13 -18.29
C LEU A 167 -11.56 -7.34 -19.60
N SER A 168 -10.41 -7.12 -20.25
CA SER A 168 -10.28 -6.24 -21.40
C SER A 168 -9.62 -6.97 -22.57
N GLN A 169 -10.27 -6.98 -23.74
CA GLN A 169 -9.72 -7.45 -25.03
C GLN A 169 -9.11 -8.87 -24.97
N ARG A 170 -9.68 -9.75 -24.16
CA ARG A 170 -9.25 -11.14 -24.08
C ARG A 170 -9.57 -11.85 -25.41
N LEU A 171 -8.60 -12.58 -25.93
CA LEU A 171 -8.81 -13.48 -27.06
C LEU A 171 -9.55 -14.73 -26.56
N ASP A 172 -10.60 -15.13 -27.28
CA ASP A 172 -11.37 -16.35 -27.01
C ASP A 172 -10.61 -17.60 -27.53
#